data_f0f587f992ff4add0cedfde212a9adf7
#
_entry.id   f0f587f992ff4add0cedfde212a9adf7
#
_cell.length_a   1.000
_cell.length_b   1.000
_cell.length_c   1.000
_cell.angle_alpha   90.00
_cell.angle_beta   90.00
_cell.angle_gamma   90.00
#
_symmetry.space_group_name_H-M   'P 1'
#
loop_
_entity.id
_entity.type
_entity.pdbx_description
1 polymer ?
#
loop_
_entity_poly.entity_id
_entity_poly.type
_entity_poly.pdbx_seq_one_letter_code
_entity_poly.pdbx_strand_id
1 'polypeptide(L)'
;SYTIDVYRRDVETEHNIIDFGAYVVMFPQLIAGPIVKYRDVSDRLHVYKGRYELKQIEDGMTLFTFGLAKKVLLADAIGALWTDIIGVADSPSVSFVGLANASTPLVWLGVIAYSLQLYFDFSGYSLMAMGLGQMLALPVPRNFDLPYTARSVSEFYRRWHITLGTWFRDYVYIPLGGSRNGNARTVLSLTVVWFFTGLWHGASWNFVLWGVVLLGFILLEKFCIGNFLKEHKVLSHVYLLFVIPQTWVIFRITRLKDVGAYFSRLFPLFGAHSAISAQDVLKLLSSYWWLLLLAVFFCLPQPRRFYEKHRGSLLVQLPLFLLFWVCVYFIATSSGNAFLYSRF
;
A
#
# COMPACT_ATOMS: atom_id res chain seq x y z
N SER A 1 -6.13 6.40 19.26
CA SER A 1 -6.77 7.69 18.91
C SER A 1 -7.91 8.05 19.84
N TYR A 2 -8.84 7.12 20.14
CA TYR A 2 -10.02 7.38 20.98
C TYR A 2 -9.72 8.17 22.27
N THR A 3 -8.78 7.69 23.11
CA THR A 3 -8.40 8.37 24.37
C THR A 3 -7.90 9.79 24.15
N ILE A 4 -7.18 10.06 23.06
CA ILE A 4 -6.70 11.40 22.70
C ILE A 4 -7.88 12.27 22.25
N ASP A 5 -8.81 11.72 21.47
CA ASP A 5 -9.99 12.44 20.99
C ASP A 5 -10.92 12.83 22.15
N VAL A 6 -11.12 11.94 23.13
CA VAL A 6 -11.83 12.25 24.38
C VAL A 6 -11.11 13.35 25.20
N TYR A 7 -9.78 13.23 25.36
CA TYR A 7 -8.99 14.23 26.07
C TYR A 7 -9.08 15.62 25.42
N ARG A 8 -9.10 15.65 24.09
CA ARG A 8 -9.27 16.88 23.29
C ARG A 8 -10.71 17.40 23.27
N ARG A 9 -11.66 16.62 23.76
CA ARG A 9 -13.11 16.88 23.66
C ARG A 9 -13.62 16.88 22.21
N ASP A 10 -12.95 16.16 21.32
CA ASP A 10 -13.37 15.96 19.94
C ASP A 10 -14.51 14.93 19.84
N VAL A 11 -14.63 14.05 20.84
CA VAL A 11 -15.70 13.06 21.03
C VAL A 11 -16.09 12.96 22.49
N GLU A 12 -17.34 12.62 22.76
CA GLU A 12 -17.83 12.28 24.10
C GLU A 12 -17.31 10.92 24.55
N THR A 13 -17.22 10.74 25.86
CA THR A 13 -16.80 9.45 26.44
C THR A 13 -17.88 8.40 26.20
N GLU A 14 -17.51 7.28 25.62
CA GLU A 14 -18.41 6.14 25.48
C GLU A 14 -18.60 5.43 26.82
N HIS A 15 -19.83 5.34 27.24
CA HIS A 15 -20.22 4.70 28.52
C HIS A 15 -20.69 3.25 28.33
N ASN A 16 -21.05 2.86 27.11
CA ASN A 16 -21.46 1.50 26.81
C ASN A 16 -20.24 0.65 26.42
N ILE A 17 -19.88 -0.28 27.30
CA ILE A 17 -18.73 -1.18 27.07
C ILE A 17 -18.91 -2.07 25.84
N ILE A 18 -20.17 -2.37 25.43
CA ILE A 18 -20.47 -3.18 24.26
C ILE A 18 -20.18 -2.38 22.99
N ASP A 19 -20.62 -1.12 22.92
CA ASP A 19 -20.40 -0.26 21.76
C ASP A 19 -18.92 0.08 21.61
N PHE A 20 -18.23 0.36 22.72
CA PHE A 20 -16.79 0.55 22.72
C PHE A 20 -16.05 -0.72 22.26
N GLY A 21 -16.45 -1.88 22.81
CA GLY A 21 -15.91 -3.18 22.40
C GLY A 21 -16.13 -3.47 20.93
N ALA A 22 -17.33 -3.21 20.40
CA ALA A 22 -17.65 -3.36 18.98
C ALA A 22 -16.74 -2.51 18.09
N TYR A 23 -16.47 -1.25 18.48
CA TYR A 23 -15.51 -0.40 17.80
C TYR A 23 -14.10 -1.00 17.80
N VAL A 24 -13.61 -1.45 18.95
CA VAL A 24 -12.23 -1.95 19.08
C VAL A 24 -12.02 -3.24 18.29
N VAL A 25 -13.00 -4.18 18.33
CA VAL A 25 -12.90 -5.47 17.64
C VAL A 25 -13.46 -5.46 16.22
N MET A 26 -13.81 -4.31 15.68
CA MET A 26 -14.39 -4.17 14.36
C MET A 26 -13.48 -4.79 13.29
N PHE A 27 -13.86 -5.94 12.74
CA PHE A 27 -13.02 -6.79 11.92
C PHE A 27 -12.45 -6.14 10.64
N PRO A 28 -13.11 -5.15 9.97
CA PRO A 28 -12.52 -4.52 8.79
C PRO A 28 -11.24 -3.72 9.07
N GLN A 29 -10.97 -3.34 10.33
CA GLN A 29 -9.77 -2.58 10.73
C GLN A 29 -8.71 -3.41 11.47
N LEU A 30 -9.03 -4.64 11.95
CA LEU A 30 -8.25 -5.34 12.97
C LEU A 30 -6.81 -5.67 12.58
N ILE A 31 -6.54 -6.15 11.36
CA ILE A 31 -5.20 -6.66 11.00
C ILE A 31 -4.41 -5.59 10.23
N ALA A 32 -4.87 -5.23 9.05
CA ALA A 32 -4.22 -4.25 8.17
C ALA A 32 -5.26 -3.33 7.49
N GLY A 33 -6.46 -3.24 8.09
CA GLY A 33 -7.55 -2.43 7.55
C GLY A 33 -7.27 -0.92 7.63
N PRO A 34 -8.06 -0.13 6.92
CA PRO A 34 -8.03 1.31 7.08
C PRO A 34 -8.28 1.70 8.55
N ILE A 35 -7.46 2.59 9.10
CA ILE A 35 -7.64 3.06 10.47
C ILE A 35 -8.92 3.91 10.54
N VAL A 36 -9.91 3.41 11.29
CA VAL A 36 -11.20 4.06 11.50
C VAL A 36 -11.14 4.81 12.83
N LYS A 37 -11.44 6.11 12.84
CA LYS A 37 -11.53 6.88 14.08
C LYS A 37 -12.89 6.67 14.72
N TYR A 38 -12.96 6.67 16.07
CA TYR A 38 -14.22 6.48 16.79
C TYR A 38 -15.30 7.50 16.36
N ARG A 39 -14.92 8.77 16.19
CA ARG A 39 -15.82 9.83 15.73
C ARG A 39 -16.48 9.58 14.37
N ASP A 40 -15.84 8.74 13.52
CA ASP A 40 -16.35 8.48 12.17
C ASP A 40 -17.44 7.38 12.19
N VAL A 41 -17.54 6.61 13.30
CA VAL A 41 -18.45 5.46 13.42
C VAL A 41 -19.38 5.53 14.63
N SER A 42 -19.14 6.41 15.61
CA SER A 42 -19.90 6.48 16.86
C SER A 42 -21.41 6.53 16.66
N ASP A 43 -21.89 7.39 15.78
CA ASP A 43 -23.34 7.54 15.48
C ASP A 43 -23.97 6.25 14.91
N ARG A 44 -23.14 5.40 14.25
CA ARG A 44 -23.59 4.13 13.67
C ARG A 44 -23.56 2.99 14.68
N LEU A 45 -22.72 3.06 15.68
CA LEU A 45 -22.65 2.06 16.74
C LEU A 45 -23.84 2.18 17.70
N HIS A 46 -24.24 3.41 18.06
CA HIS A 46 -25.33 3.64 19.01
C HIS A 46 -26.72 3.34 18.47
N VAL A 47 -26.98 3.68 17.21
CA VAL A 47 -28.33 3.57 16.67
C VAL A 47 -28.31 3.30 15.17
N TYR A 48 -28.27 2.02 14.79
CA TYR A 48 -28.66 1.67 13.44
C TYR A 48 -30.18 1.57 13.31
N LYS A 49 -30.85 2.70 13.07
CA LYS A 49 -32.30 2.77 12.77
C LYS A 49 -32.62 2.70 11.27
N GLY A 50 -31.60 2.54 10.42
CA GLY A 50 -31.77 2.53 8.97
C GLY A 50 -32.19 1.16 8.43
N ARG A 51 -32.96 1.16 7.34
CA ARG A 51 -33.13 -0.04 6.51
C ARG A 51 -31.86 -0.25 5.70
N TYR A 52 -31.38 -1.48 5.61
CA TYR A 52 -30.34 -1.84 4.66
C TYR A 52 -30.85 -1.60 3.24
N GLU A 53 -30.19 -0.71 2.51
CA GLU A 53 -30.52 -0.46 1.12
C GLU A 53 -29.83 -1.51 0.24
N LEU A 54 -30.57 -2.16 -0.65
CA LEU A 54 -30.01 -3.13 -1.60
C LEU A 54 -28.84 -2.54 -2.39
N LYS A 55 -28.94 -1.26 -2.75
CA LYS A 55 -27.86 -0.53 -3.44
C LYS A 55 -26.59 -0.44 -2.61
N GLN A 56 -26.70 -0.29 -1.31
CA GLN A 56 -25.55 -0.25 -0.40
C GLN A 56 -24.81 -1.61 -0.36
N ILE A 57 -25.58 -2.71 -0.39
CA ILE A 57 -25.04 -4.06 -0.47
C ILE A 57 -24.39 -4.29 -1.84
N GLU A 58 -25.01 -3.88 -2.93
CA GLU A 58 -24.47 -3.96 -4.29
C GLU A 58 -23.14 -3.20 -4.43
N ASP A 59 -23.11 -1.94 -4.00
CA ASP A 59 -21.89 -1.11 -4.01
C ASP A 59 -20.78 -1.73 -3.14
N GLY A 60 -21.14 -2.28 -1.98
CA GLY A 60 -20.20 -2.96 -1.09
C GLY A 60 -19.64 -4.26 -1.69
N MET A 61 -20.49 -5.09 -2.29
CA MET A 61 -20.08 -6.31 -3.01
C MET A 61 -19.16 -5.98 -4.19
N THR A 62 -19.43 -4.89 -4.89
CA THR A 62 -18.57 -4.43 -5.98
C THR A 62 -17.18 -4.05 -5.51
N LEU A 63 -17.08 -3.27 -4.42
CA LEU A 63 -15.79 -2.92 -3.82
C LEU A 63 -15.05 -4.16 -3.35
N PHE A 64 -15.75 -5.09 -2.70
CA PHE A 64 -15.20 -6.36 -2.24
C PHE A 64 -14.66 -7.18 -3.42
N THR A 65 -15.41 -7.30 -4.51
CA THR A 65 -14.99 -8.03 -5.72
C THR A 65 -13.74 -7.42 -6.36
N PHE A 66 -13.68 -6.10 -6.49
CA PHE A 66 -12.46 -5.45 -6.98
C PHE A 66 -11.26 -5.66 -6.04
N GLY A 67 -11.48 -5.61 -4.74
CA GLY A 67 -10.44 -5.90 -3.75
C GLY A 67 -9.92 -7.33 -3.87
N LEU A 68 -10.83 -8.28 -3.98
CA LEU A 68 -10.54 -9.70 -4.12
C LEU A 68 -9.78 -10.00 -5.42
N ALA A 69 -10.23 -9.42 -6.54
CA ALA A 69 -9.55 -9.56 -7.84
C ALA A 69 -8.13 -8.98 -7.81
N LYS A 70 -7.92 -7.83 -7.18
CA LYS A 70 -6.58 -7.27 -6.98
C LYS A 70 -5.66 -8.21 -6.20
N LYS A 71 -6.17 -8.83 -5.13
CA LYS A 71 -5.41 -9.78 -4.32
C LYS A 71 -5.10 -11.04 -5.09
N VAL A 72 -6.13 -11.72 -5.58
CA VAL A 72 -6.02 -13.08 -6.12
C VAL A 72 -5.40 -13.10 -7.52
N LEU A 73 -5.86 -12.21 -8.42
CA LEU A 73 -5.48 -12.26 -9.81
C LEU A 73 -4.24 -11.42 -10.15
N LEU A 74 -3.96 -10.37 -9.37
CA LEU A 74 -2.79 -9.51 -9.61
C LEU A 74 -1.70 -9.71 -8.58
N ALA A 75 -1.98 -9.50 -7.28
CA ALA A 75 -0.94 -9.51 -6.28
C ALA A 75 -0.28 -10.89 -6.12
N ASP A 76 -1.07 -11.97 -6.03
CA ASP A 76 -0.52 -13.32 -5.85
C ASP A 76 0.23 -13.80 -7.09
N ALA A 77 -0.29 -13.52 -8.29
CA ALA A 77 0.36 -13.88 -9.54
C ALA A 77 1.68 -13.11 -9.76
N ILE A 78 1.71 -11.79 -9.44
CA ILE A 78 2.93 -10.99 -9.52
C ILE A 78 3.91 -11.37 -8.40
N GLY A 79 3.40 -11.79 -7.25
CA GLY A 79 4.20 -12.30 -6.13
C GLY A 79 4.97 -13.57 -6.49
N ALA A 80 4.40 -14.43 -7.31
CA ALA A 80 5.11 -15.60 -7.86
C ALA A 80 6.34 -15.17 -8.67
N LEU A 81 6.22 -14.15 -9.53
CA LEU A 81 7.36 -13.59 -10.28
C LEU A 81 8.48 -13.08 -9.35
N TRP A 82 8.13 -12.37 -8.28
CA TRP A 82 9.12 -11.95 -7.29
C TRP A 82 9.83 -13.14 -6.64
N THR A 83 9.07 -14.17 -6.27
CA THR A 83 9.61 -15.40 -5.67
C THR A 83 10.51 -16.16 -6.64
N ASP A 84 10.15 -16.22 -7.91
CA ASP A 84 10.98 -16.86 -8.96
C ASP A 84 12.32 -16.15 -9.15
N ILE A 85 12.37 -14.83 -8.96
CA ILE A 85 13.60 -14.03 -9.11
C ILE A 85 14.50 -14.14 -7.87
N ILE A 86 13.95 -14.09 -6.66
CA ILE A 86 14.73 -13.93 -5.41
C ILE A 86 14.81 -15.23 -4.63
N GLY A 87 13.88 -16.16 -4.86
CA GLY A 87 13.72 -17.39 -4.11
C GLY A 87 12.71 -17.24 -2.95
N VAL A 88 12.36 -18.37 -2.32
CA VAL A 88 11.33 -18.45 -1.29
C VAL A 88 11.76 -17.71 -0.03
N ALA A 89 10.97 -16.76 0.39
CA ALA A 89 11.23 -15.87 1.52
C ALA A 89 10.49 -16.30 2.81
N ASP A 90 10.45 -17.61 3.11
CA ASP A 90 9.82 -18.11 4.35
C ASP A 90 10.80 -18.28 5.51
N SER A 91 12.05 -17.86 5.32
CA SER A 91 13.07 -17.78 6.37
C SER A 91 13.49 -16.33 6.58
N PRO A 92 13.76 -15.89 7.82
CA PRO A 92 14.43 -14.61 8.08
C PRO A 92 15.81 -14.50 7.41
N SER A 93 16.36 -15.61 6.94
CA SER A 93 17.46 -15.68 6.00
C SER A 93 16.92 -15.86 4.59
N VAL A 94 16.63 -14.77 3.90
CA VAL A 94 16.40 -14.82 2.46
C VAL A 94 17.63 -15.48 1.84
N SER A 95 17.47 -16.66 1.32
CA SER A 95 18.51 -17.28 0.51
C SER A 95 18.55 -16.52 -0.81
N PHE A 96 19.44 -15.54 -0.93
CA PHE A 96 19.68 -14.79 -2.17
C PHE A 96 20.38 -15.63 -3.25
N VAL A 97 20.16 -16.94 -3.24
CA VAL A 97 20.74 -17.84 -4.27
C VAL A 97 20.27 -17.40 -5.66
N GLY A 98 19.00 -17.00 -5.80
CA GLY A 98 18.48 -16.44 -7.05
C GLY A 98 19.16 -15.12 -7.42
N LEU A 99 19.37 -14.22 -6.44
CA LEU A 99 19.99 -12.92 -6.67
C LEU A 99 21.45 -13.03 -7.08
N ALA A 100 22.19 -14.03 -6.58
CA ALA A 100 23.62 -14.23 -6.89
C ALA A 100 23.84 -14.44 -8.40
N ASN A 101 22.91 -15.07 -9.09
CA ASN A 101 22.97 -15.41 -10.51
C ASN A 101 22.10 -14.50 -11.41
N ALA A 102 21.31 -13.60 -10.83
CA ALA A 102 20.40 -12.73 -11.57
C ALA A 102 21.15 -11.63 -12.33
N SER A 103 20.77 -11.34 -13.56
CA SER A 103 21.24 -10.17 -14.30
C SER A 103 20.68 -8.87 -13.68
N THR A 104 21.35 -7.75 -13.88
CA THR A 104 20.86 -6.43 -13.42
C THR A 104 19.44 -6.11 -13.94
N PRO A 105 19.09 -6.34 -15.23
CA PRO A 105 17.72 -6.17 -15.69
C PRO A 105 16.70 -7.04 -14.95
N LEU A 106 17.07 -8.27 -14.59
CA LEU A 106 16.20 -9.17 -13.84
C LEU A 106 15.97 -8.67 -12.41
N VAL A 107 16.99 -8.15 -11.76
CA VAL A 107 16.87 -7.54 -10.41
C VAL A 107 15.94 -6.32 -10.43
N TRP A 108 16.03 -5.48 -11.47
CA TRP A 108 15.08 -4.38 -11.69
C TRP A 108 13.64 -4.85 -11.92
N LEU A 109 13.45 -5.91 -12.70
CA LEU A 109 12.13 -6.52 -12.87
C LEU A 109 11.56 -6.98 -11.52
N GLY A 110 12.40 -7.56 -10.67
CA GLY A 110 12.04 -7.95 -9.30
C GLY A 110 11.53 -6.76 -8.46
N VAL A 111 12.22 -5.62 -8.48
CA VAL A 111 11.80 -4.40 -7.77
C VAL A 111 10.44 -3.92 -8.26
N ILE A 112 10.22 -3.92 -9.56
CA ILE A 112 8.93 -3.52 -10.17
C ILE A 112 7.83 -4.50 -9.77
N ALA A 113 8.10 -5.80 -9.88
CA ALA A 113 7.14 -6.84 -9.51
C ALA A 113 6.73 -6.72 -8.04
N TYR A 114 7.69 -6.58 -7.12
CA TYR A 114 7.38 -6.40 -5.70
C TYR A 114 6.59 -5.12 -5.41
N SER A 115 6.92 -4.01 -6.09
CA SER A 115 6.19 -2.75 -5.95
C SER A 115 4.72 -2.88 -6.36
N LEU A 116 4.44 -3.58 -7.44
CA LEU A 116 3.09 -3.87 -7.92
C LEU A 116 2.37 -4.86 -7.00
N GLN A 117 3.05 -5.94 -6.59
CA GLN A 117 2.51 -6.91 -5.65
C GLN A 117 2.05 -6.23 -4.36
N LEU A 118 2.92 -5.45 -3.72
CA LEU A 118 2.61 -4.75 -2.47
C LEU A 118 1.41 -3.80 -2.62
N TYR A 119 1.33 -3.09 -3.74
CA TYR A 119 0.21 -2.19 -4.01
C TYR A 119 -1.11 -2.95 -4.18
N PHE A 120 -1.13 -3.99 -4.99
CA PHE A 120 -2.37 -4.73 -5.26
C PHE A 120 -2.82 -5.55 -4.06
N ASP A 121 -1.88 -6.14 -3.32
CA ASP A 121 -2.18 -6.88 -2.08
C ASP A 121 -2.84 -5.95 -1.05
N PHE A 122 -2.19 -4.85 -0.71
CA PHE A 122 -2.67 -3.96 0.35
C PHE A 122 -3.88 -3.11 -0.09
N SER A 123 -3.90 -2.60 -1.32
CA SER A 123 -5.08 -1.88 -1.82
C SER A 123 -6.27 -2.82 -2.04
N GLY A 124 -6.03 -4.09 -2.37
CA GLY A 124 -7.03 -5.13 -2.47
C GLY A 124 -7.68 -5.41 -1.11
N TYR A 125 -6.87 -5.64 -0.09
CA TYR A 125 -7.35 -5.80 1.29
C TYR A 125 -8.18 -4.59 1.74
N SER A 126 -7.67 -3.37 1.53
CA SER A 126 -8.39 -2.14 1.91
C SER A 126 -9.74 -2.00 1.20
N LEU A 127 -9.84 -2.37 -0.09
CA LEU A 127 -11.11 -2.35 -0.82
C LEU A 127 -12.08 -3.41 -0.29
N MET A 128 -11.61 -4.60 0.06
CA MET A 128 -12.47 -5.62 0.69
C MET A 128 -13.00 -5.14 2.04
N ALA A 129 -12.14 -4.54 2.88
CA ALA A 129 -12.54 -3.96 4.16
C ALA A 129 -13.57 -2.83 3.98
N MET A 130 -13.37 -1.94 2.99
CA MET A 130 -14.34 -0.90 2.64
C MET A 130 -15.66 -1.50 2.14
N GLY A 131 -15.61 -2.53 1.30
CA GLY A 131 -16.79 -3.22 0.78
C GLY A 131 -17.61 -3.86 1.90
N LEU A 132 -16.96 -4.56 2.83
CA LEU A 132 -17.60 -5.14 4.02
C LEU A 132 -18.19 -4.04 4.92
N GLY A 133 -17.44 -2.97 5.17
CA GLY A 133 -17.95 -1.81 5.90
C GLY A 133 -19.18 -1.21 5.24
N GLN A 134 -19.14 -1.01 3.91
CA GLN A 134 -20.27 -0.51 3.13
C GLN A 134 -21.52 -1.39 3.28
N MET A 135 -21.38 -2.71 3.17
CA MET A 135 -22.50 -3.65 3.36
C MET A 135 -23.09 -3.60 4.77
N LEU A 136 -22.27 -3.29 5.78
CA LEU A 136 -22.68 -3.16 7.18
C LEU A 136 -23.09 -1.74 7.58
N ALA A 137 -23.18 -0.80 6.64
CA ALA A 137 -23.43 0.62 6.89
C ALA A 137 -22.37 1.31 7.77
N LEU A 138 -21.16 0.74 7.85
CA LEU A 138 -20.03 1.31 8.58
C LEU A 138 -19.13 2.10 7.63
N PRO A 139 -18.82 3.37 7.91
CA PRO A 139 -18.00 4.22 7.05
C PRO A 139 -16.50 3.87 7.21
N VAL A 140 -16.02 2.87 6.49
CA VAL A 140 -14.59 2.55 6.41
C VAL A 140 -13.92 3.50 5.42
N PRO A 141 -12.93 4.30 5.84
CA PRO A 141 -12.33 5.34 5.00
C PRO A 141 -11.44 4.74 3.90
N ARG A 142 -11.32 5.50 2.80
CA ARG A 142 -10.44 5.15 1.70
C ARG A 142 -8.97 5.19 2.12
N ASN A 143 -8.21 4.14 1.73
CA ASN A 143 -6.81 3.99 2.11
C ASN A 143 -5.81 4.18 0.95
N PHE A 144 -6.26 4.08 -0.30
CA PHE A 144 -5.44 4.25 -1.50
C PHE A 144 -6.13 5.10 -2.56
N ASP A 145 -5.36 5.96 -3.24
CA ASP A 145 -5.82 6.78 -4.36
C ASP A 145 -4.81 6.88 -5.49
N LEU A 146 -4.63 5.78 -6.25
CA LEU A 146 -3.73 5.70 -7.41
C LEU A 146 -2.32 6.25 -7.09
N PRO A 147 -1.60 5.72 -6.09
CA PRO A 147 -0.37 6.33 -5.59
C PRO A 147 0.75 6.41 -6.63
N TYR A 148 0.84 5.47 -7.58
CA TYR A 148 1.84 5.48 -8.64
C TYR A 148 1.62 6.56 -9.71
N THR A 149 0.50 7.30 -9.66
CA THR A 149 0.29 8.49 -10.49
C THR A 149 0.76 9.79 -9.82
N ALA A 150 1.32 9.73 -8.62
CA ALA A 150 1.87 10.87 -7.92
C ALA A 150 3.15 11.39 -8.61
N ARG A 151 3.55 12.61 -8.28
CA ARG A 151 4.72 13.29 -8.86
C ARG A 151 5.81 13.61 -7.85
N SER A 152 5.61 13.20 -6.59
CA SER A 152 6.59 13.37 -5.51
C SER A 152 6.37 12.30 -4.45
N VAL A 153 7.38 12.00 -3.64
CA VAL A 153 7.28 11.10 -2.49
C VAL A 153 6.24 11.61 -1.50
N SER A 154 6.22 12.91 -1.25
CA SER A 154 5.23 13.54 -0.38
C SER A 154 3.79 13.37 -0.91
N GLU A 155 3.58 13.46 -2.22
CA GLU A 155 2.27 13.20 -2.84
C GLU A 155 1.92 11.72 -2.82
N PHE A 156 2.91 10.84 -3.06
CA PHE A 156 2.72 9.40 -2.99
C PHE A 156 2.15 8.97 -1.63
N TYR A 157 2.73 9.41 -0.52
CA TYR A 157 2.25 9.05 0.82
C TYR A 157 0.94 9.75 1.23
N ARG A 158 0.51 10.79 0.53
CA ARG A 158 -0.88 11.29 0.65
C ARG A 158 -1.91 10.42 -0.06
N ARG A 159 -1.46 9.51 -0.95
CA ARG A 159 -2.30 8.59 -1.73
C ARG A 159 -2.11 7.12 -1.34
N TRP A 160 -1.04 6.81 -0.61
CA TRP A 160 -0.67 5.50 -0.08
C TRP A 160 -0.92 5.45 1.41
N HIS A 161 -1.67 4.45 1.88
CA HIS A 161 -2.00 4.26 3.30
C HIS A 161 -2.50 5.56 3.95
N ILE A 162 -3.52 6.16 3.31
CA ILE A 162 -4.03 7.49 3.62
C ILE A 162 -4.43 7.61 5.09
N THR A 163 -5.03 6.56 5.64
CA THR A 163 -5.53 6.55 7.02
C THR A 163 -4.38 6.62 8.04
N LEU A 164 -3.28 5.89 7.81
CA LEU A 164 -2.08 5.98 8.63
C LEU A 164 -1.43 7.36 8.53
N GLY A 165 -1.26 7.87 7.31
CA GLY A 165 -0.72 9.22 7.08
C GLY A 165 -1.56 10.31 7.77
N THR A 166 -2.88 10.18 7.72
CA THR A 166 -3.82 11.08 8.39
C THR A 166 -3.71 10.96 9.91
N TRP A 167 -3.57 9.73 10.44
CA TRP A 167 -3.37 9.50 11.85
C TRP A 167 -2.09 10.19 12.37
N PHE A 168 -0.94 9.95 11.72
CA PHE A 168 0.32 10.60 12.09
C PHE A 168 0.27 12.11 11.95
N ARG A 169 -0.43 12.63 10.92
CA ARG A 169 -0.63 14.08 10.77
C ARG A 169 -1.40 14.67 11.95
N ASP A 170 -2.54 14.07 12.32
CA ASP A 170 -3.48 14.65 13.27
C ASP A 170 -3.03 14.46 14.74
N TYR A 171 -2.36 13.34 15.03
CA TYR A 171 -1.98 13.00 16.41
C TYR A 171 -0.50 13.26 16.74
N VAL A 172 0.37 13.41 15.73
CA VAL A 172 1.81 13.64 15.95
C VAL A 172 2.29 14.93 15.30
N TYR A 173 2.14 15.06 13.98
CA TYR A 173 2.72 16.17 13.22
C TYR A 173 2.16 17.54 13.65
N ILE A 174 0.83 17.68 13.67
CA ILE A 174 0.15 18.94 14.04
C ILE A 174 0.43 19.32 15.51
N PRO A 175 0.30 18.42 16.51
CA PRO A 175 0.61 18.72 17.90
C PRO A 175 2.06 19.14 18.14
N LEU A 176 3.02 18.59 17.38
CA LEU A 176 4.43 18.99 17.45
C LEU A 176 4.72 20.37 16.83
N GLY A 177 3.72 21.03 16.26
CA GLY A 177 3.82 22.34 15.62
C GLY A 177 3.81 22.32 14.09
N GLY A 178 3.97 21.14 13.47
CA GLY A 178 3.86 20.98 12.01
C GLY A 178 4.75 21.92 11.22
N SER A 179 4.18 22.61 10.21
CA SER A 179 4.88 23.62 9.39
C SER A 179 4.64 25.05 9.81
N ARG A 180 3.93 25.31 10.92
CA ARG A 180 3.50 26.66 11.32
C ARG A 180 4.60 27.45 12.04
N ASN A 181 5.54 26.74 12.70
CA ASN A 181 6.52 27.32 13.61
C ASN A 181 7.95 27.29 13.02
N GLY A 182 8.07 27.58 11.71
CA GLY A 182 9.35 27.66 11.01
C GLY A 182 9.94 26.31 10.56
N ASN A 183 11.05 26.40 9.81
CA ASN A 183 11.63 25.22 9.16
C ASN A 183 12.23 24.20 10.15
N ALA A 184 12.89 24.66 11.21
CA ALA A 184 13.49 23.77 12.21
C ALA A 184 12.41 22.91 12.90
N ARG A 185 11.27 23.51 13.26
CA ARG A 185 10.14 22.78 13.86
C ARG A 185 9.52 21.81 12.87
N THR A 186 9.43 22.20 11.60
CA THR A 186 8.95 21.33 10.53
C THR A 186 9.83 20.09 10.38
N VAL A 187 11.16 20.28 10.34
CA VAL A 187 12.13 19.16 10.23
C VAL A 187 11.97 18.22 11.43
N LEU A 188 11.94 18.78 12.65
CA LEU A 188 11.74 17.99 13.86
C LEU A 188 10.44 17.18 13.81
N SER A 189 9.32 17.81 13.45
CA SER A 189 8.02 17.15 13.39
C SER A 189 8.00 16.03 12.35
N LEU A 190 8.59 16.25 11.17
CA LEU A 190 8.74 15.23 10.13
C LEU A 190 9.66 14.09 10.57
N THR A 191 10.77 14.40 11.24
CA THR A 191 11.70 13.38 11.77
C THR A 191 10.99 12.46 12.75
N VAL A 192 10.25 13.02 13.70
CA VAL A 192 9.47 12.22 14.66
C VAL A 192 8.45 11.35 13.95
N VAL A 193 7.68 11.92 13.00
CA VAL A 193 6.66 11.16 12.23
C VAL A 193 7.29 9.99 11.49
N TRP A 194 8.34 10.22 10.70
CA TRP A 194 8.91 9.16 9.85
C TRP A 194 9.71 8.12 10.64
N PHE A 195 10.33 8.52 11.74
CA PHE A 195 10.96 7.57 12.67
C PHE A 195 9.91 6.63 13.27
N PHE A 196 8.81 7.17 13.82
CA PHE A 196 7.73 6.36 14.38
C PHE A 196 6.94 5.60 13.32
N THR A 197 6.83 6.11 12.11
CA THR A 197 6.25 5.36 10.98
C THR A 197 7.09 4.12 10.68
N GLY A 198 8.42 4.22 10.69
CA GLY A 198 9.31 3.06 10.58
C GLY A 198 9.09 2.04 11.71
N LEU A 199 9.16 2.47 12.96
CA LEU A 199 8.95 1.61 14.12
C LEU A 199 7.57 0.95 14.16
N TRP A 200 6.55 1.63 13.66
CA TRP A 200 5.19 1.10 13.59
C TRP A 200 5.10 -0.13 12.67
N HIS A 201 5.91 -0.20 11.63
CA HIS A 201 5.97 -1.35 10.71
C HIS A 201 6.69 -2.56 11.31
N GLY A 202 7.46 -2.39 12.38
CA GLY A 202 8.14 -3.49 13.07
C GLY A 202 9.42 -3.06 13.77
N ALA A 203 9.91 -3.91 14.66
CA ALA A 203 11.09 -3.66 15.50
C ALA A 203 12.43 -3.99 14.79
N SER A 204 12.46 -4.01 13.45
CA SER A 204 13.65 -4.31 12.67
C SER A 204 14.29 -3.03 12.10
N TRP A 205 15.62 -2.98 12.05
CA TRP A 205 16.38 -1.82 11.60
C TRP A 205 16.10 -1.41 10.14
N ASN A 206 15.69 -2.32 9.28
CA ASN A 206 15.32 -2.00 7.91
C ASN A 206 14.11 -1.04 7.86
N PHE A 207 13.13 -1.17 8.74
CA PHE A 207 11.98 -0.27 8.80
C PHE A 207 12.38 1.13 9.28
N VAL A 208 13.30 1.22 10.26
CA VAL A 208 13.84 2.51 10.70
C VAL A 208 14.63 3.16 9.56
N LEU A 209 15.50 2.40 8.89
CA LEU A 209 16.23 2.88 7.72
C LEU A 209 15.29 3.35 6.60
N TRP A 210 14.24 2.60 6.32
CA TRP A 210 13.21 2.96 5.34
C TRP A 210 12.56 4.30 5.69
N GLY A 211 12.16 4.51 6.94
CA GLY A 211 11.59 5.77 7.41
C GLY A 211 12.57 6.94 7.28
N VAL A 212 13.85 6.75 7.62
CA VAL A 212 14.91 7.78 7.51
C VAL A 212 15.18 8.13 6.05
N VAL A 213 15.24 7.15 5.15
CA VAL A 213 15.43 7.38 3.70
C VAL A 213 14.26 8.19 3.13
N LEU A 214 13.02 7.84 3.49
CA LEU A 214 11.84 8.59 3.06
C LEU A 214 11.83 10.02 3.61
N LEU A 215 12.18 10.20 4.88
CA LEU A 215 12.37 11.52 5.47
C LEU A 215 13.36 12.36 4.63
N GLY A 216 14.51 11.77 4.25
CA GLY A 216 15.50 12.43 3.41
C GLY A 216 14.92 12.93 2.08
N PHE A 217 14.17 12.08 1.36
CA PHE A 217 13.51 12.48 0.11
C PHE A 217 12.45 13.56 0.33
N ILE A 218 11.65 13.48 1.39
CA ILE A 218 10.62 14.47 1.70
C ILE A 218 11.24 15.83 2.04
N LEU A 219 12.35 15.84 2.79
CA LEU A 219 13.08 17.08 3.08
C LEU A 219 13.73 17.65 1.82
N LEU A 220 14.32 16.81 0.96
CA LEU A 220 14.85 17.20 -0.34
C LEU A 220 13.77 17.84 -1.22
N GLU A 221 12.59 17.21 -1.31
CA GLU A 221 11.44 17.77 -2.03
C GLU A 221 11.01 19.12 -1.44
N LYS A 222 10.91 19.20 -0.12
CA LYS A 222 10.41 20.38 0.55
C LYS A 222 11.33 21.60 0.41
N PHE A 223 12.64 21.41 0.51
CA PHE A 223 13.61 22.50 0.61
C PHE A 223 14.46 22.72 -0.63
N CYS A 224 14.58 21.75 -1.52
CA CYS A 224 15.49 21.83 -2.66
C CYS A 224 14.78 21.69 -4.01
N ILE A 225 14.17 20.53 -4.30
CA ILE A 225 13.70 20.19 -5.66
C ILE A 225 12.20 20.37 -5.90
N GLY A 226 11.43 20.77 -4.89
CA GLY A 226 9.96 20.78 -4.97
C GLY A 226 9.41 21.68 -6.08
N ASN A 227 10.00 22.84 -6.35
CA ASN A 227 9.59 23.71 -7.44
C ASN A 227 9.92 23.11 -8.81
N PHE A 228 11.11 22.55 -8.96
CA PHE A 228 11.51 21.83 -10.16
C PHE A 228 10.53 20.69 -10.51
N LEU A 229 10.14 19.87 -9.52
CA LEU A 229 9.17 18.78 -9.71
C LEU A 229 7.78 19.27 -10.10
N LYS A 230 7.35 20.45 -9.64
CA LYS A 230 6.06 21.04 -10.05
C LYS A 230 6.06 21.46 -11.50
N GLU A 231 7.15 22.04 -11.98
CA GLU A 231 7.29 22.55 -13.33
C GLU A 231 7.49 21.43 -14.37
N HIS A 232 8.20 20.35 -14.01
CA HIS A 232 8.61 19.29 -14.93
C HIS A 232 7.80 17.99 -14.69
N LYS A 233 6.56 17.95 -15.19
CA LYS A 233 5.62 16.83 -14.95
C LYS A 233 6.19 15.45 -15.31
N VAL A 234 6.83 15.29 -16.46
CA VAL A 234 7.38 14.00 -16.90
C VAL A 234 8.52 13.56 -15.99
N LEU A 235 9.47 14.46 -15.72
CA LEU A 235 10.61 14.17 -14.84
C LEU A 235 10.17 13.87 -13.42
N SER A 236 9.10 14.50 -12.94
CA SER A 236 8.54 14.20 -11.59
C SER A 236 7.95 12.79 -11.50
N HIS A 237 7.30 12.28 -12.55
CA HIS A 237 6.86 10.89 -12.59
C HIS A 237 8.05 9.91 -12.68
N VAL A 238 9.05 10.22 -13.51
CA VAL A 238 10.28 9.40 -13.59
C VAL A 238 10.98 9.35 -12.24
N TYR A 239 11.14 10.50 -11.58
CA TYR A 239 11.70 10.60 -10.23
C TYR A 239 10.94 9.70 -9.24
N LEU A 240 9.62 9.80 -9.19
CA LEU A 240 8.81 9.01 -8.27
C LEU A 240 8.92 7.51 -8.55
N LEU A 241 8.75 7.11 -9.83
CA LEU A 241 8.81 5.70 -10.24
C LEU A 241 10.21 5.10 -10.11
N PHE A 242 11.23 5.94 -10.05
CA PHE A 242 12.59 5.50 -9.70
C PHE A 242 12.75 5.36 -8.19
N VAL A 243 12.37 6.37 -7.39
CA VAL A 243 12.64 6.41 -5.94
C VAL A 243 11.79 5.40 -5.16
N ILE A 244 10.49 5.37 -5.37
CA ILE A 244 9.59 4.55 -4.54
C ILE A 244 9.90 3.06 -4.59
N PRO A 245 10.13 2.43 -5.77
CA PRO A 245 10.50 1.02 -5.83
C PRO A 245 11.77 0.67 -5.04
N GLN A 246 12.77 1.57 -5.04
CA GLN A 246 14.00 1.39 -4.25
C GLN A 246 13.70 1.33 -2.75
N THR A 247 12.77 2.16 -2.27
CA THR A 247 12.40 2.16 -0.85
C THR A 247 11.71 0.88 -0.43
N TRP A 248 10.98 0.22 -1.35
CA TRP A 248 10.36 -1.07 -1.07
C TRP A 248 11.37 -2.22 -0.93
N VAL A 249 12.54 -2.13 -1.55
CA VAL A 249 13.66 -3.06 -1.32
C VAL A 249 14.11 -3.00 0.14
N ILE A 250 14.31 -1.77 0.65
CA ILE A 250 14.69 -1.55 2.06
C ILE A 250 13.61 -2.09 2.99
N PHE A 251 12.33 -1.82 2.66
CA PHE A 251 11.20 -2.29 3.45
C PHE A 251 11.11 -3.82 3.50
N ARG A 252 11.36 -4.51 2.39
CA ARG A 252 11.17 -5.97 2.27
C ARG A 252 12.28 -6.79 2.91
N ILE A 253 13.52 -6.30 2.86
CA ILE A 253 14.70 -7.04 3.25
C ILE A 253 15.07 -6.69 4.68
N THR A 254 14.90 -7.62 5.62
CA THR A 254 15.08 -7.37 7.07
C THR A 254 16.55 -7.18 7.47
N ARG A 255 17.48 -7.92 6.84
CA ARG A 255 18.91 -7.79 7.17
C ARG A 255 19.57 -6.71 6.32
N LEU A 256 20.13 -5.67 6.96
CA LEU A 256 20.77 -4.52 6.27
C LEU A 256 21.91 -4.93 5.34
N LYS A 257 22.67 -5.99 5.70
CA LYS A 257 23.71 -6.56 4.83
C LYS A 257 23.13 -6.99 3.49
N ASP A 258 21.96 -7.62 3.51
CA ASP A 258 21.31 -8.14 2.32
C ASP A 258 20.68 -7.00 1.48
N VAL A 259 20.23 -5.92 2.14
CA VAL A 259 19.85 -4.67 1.46
C VAL A 259 21.01 -4.13 0.63
N GLY A 260 22.20 -4.04 1.23
CA GLY A 260 23.42 -3.62 0.53
C GLY A 260 23.76 -4.52 -0.66
N ALA A 261 23.68 -5.84 -0.48
CA ALA A 261 23.91 -6.82 -1.55
C ALA A 261 22.89 -6.67 -2.70
N TYR A 262 21.62 -6.38 -2.38
CA TYR A 262 20.61 -6.12 -3.40
C TYR A 262 20.89 -4.85 -4.20
N PHE A 263 21.23 -3.75 -3.51
CA PHE A 263 21.58 -2.48 -4.16
C PHE A 263 22.85 -2.59 -5.02
N SER A 264 23.84 -3.36 -4.63
CA SER A 264 25.02 -3.59 -5.45
C SER A 264 24.73 -4.32 -6.77
N ARG A 265 23.66 -5.13 -6.80
CA ARG A 265 23.15 -5.78 -8.03
C ARG A 265 22.28 -4.87 -8.89
N LEU A 266 21.51 -3.97 -8.27
CA LEU A 266 20.75 -2.93 -8.99
C LEU A 266 21.69 -1.94 -9.69
N PHE A 267 22.80 -1.59 -9.03
CA PHE A 267 23.76 -0.59 -9.48
C PHE A 267 25.19 -1.19 -9.52
N PRO A 268 25.54 -1.90 -10.62
CA PRO A 268 26.82 -2.62 -10.69
C PRO A 268 28.05 -1.73 -10.65
N LEU A 269 27.91 -0.40 -10.72
CA LEU A 269 28.98 0.58 -10.55
C LEU A 269 29.65 0.51 -9.17
N PHE A 270 29.02 -0.10 -8.18
CA PHE A 270 29.53 -0.27 -6.82
C PHE A 270 30.23 -1.62 -6.57
N GLY A 271 30.76 -2.25 -7.61
CA GLY A 271 31.71 -3.35 -7.47
C GLY A 271 31.12 -4.78 -7.48
N ALA A 272 29.83 -4.94 -7.71
CA ALA A 272 29.25 -6.27 -7.90
C ALA A 272 29.37 -6.72 -9.36
N HIS A 273 29.98 -7.87 -9.58
CA HIS A 273 29.97 -8.53 -10.88
C HIS A 273 28.56 -9.04 -11.18
N SER A 274 27.81 -8.34 -12.02
CA SER A 274 26.52 -8.80 -12.53
C SER A 274 26.71 -9.38 -13.92
N ALA A 275 26.08 -10.52 -14.18
CA ALA A 275 25.93 -11.00 -15.54
C ALA A 275 25.14 -9.96 -16.36
N ILE A 276 25.70 -9.51 -17.47
CA ILE A 276 25.07 -8.51 -18.35
C ILE A 276 24.04 -9.19 -19.28
N SER A 277 23.93 -10.52 -19.23
CA SER A 277 23.00 -11.26 -20.06
C SER A 277 21.55 -10.93 -19.70
N ALA A 278 20.80 -10.40 -20.66
CA ALA A 278 19.36 -10.15 -20.51
C ALA A 278 18.49 -11.40 -20.82
N GLN A 279 19.09 -12.56 -21.02
CA GLN A 279 18.34 -13.77 -21.41
C GLN A 279 17.42 -14.26 -20.30
N ASP A 280 17.83 -14.14 -19.04
CA ASP A 280 17.04 -14.50 -17.86
C ASP A 280 15.79 -13.62 -17.73
N VAL A 281 15.92 -12.32 -17.95
CA VAL A 281 14.79 -11.40 -17.92
C VAL A 281 13.82 -11.64 -19.08
N LEU A 282 14.33 -11.93 -20.29
CA LEU A 282 13.50 -12.22 -21.44
C LEU A 282 12.66 -13.48 -21.24
N LYS A 283 13.23 -14.52 -20.63
CA LYS A 283 12.52 -15.76 -20.29
C LYS A 283 11.32 -15.49 -19.35
N LEU A 284 11.52 -14.76 -18.25
CA LEU A 284 10.44 -14.44 -17.34
C LEU A 284 9.45 -13.43 -17.92
N LEU A 285 9.96 -12.42 -18.62
CA LEU A 285 9.10 -11.42 -19.25
C LEU A 285 8.18 -12.04 -20.31
N SER A 286 8.62 -13.05 -21.06
CA SER A 286 7.76 -13.77 -22.03
C SER A 286 6.54 -14.42 -21.36
N SER A 287 6.64 -14.85 -20.12
CA SER A 287 5.54 -15.45 -19.35
C SER A 287 4.66 -14.43 -18.64
N TYR A 288 5.22 -13.32 -18.18
CA TYR A 288 4.54 -12.37 -17.29
C TYR A 288 4.22 -11.00 -17.92
N TRP A 289 4.63 -10.69 -19.15
CA TRP A 289 4.47 -9.36 -19.75
C TRP A 289 3.03 -8.86 -19.76
N TRP A 290 2.08 -9.72 -20.10
CA TRP A 290 0.65 -9.38 -20.16
C TRP A 290 0.10 -9.03 -18.75
N LEU A 291 0.54 -9.78 -17.72
CA LEU A 291 0.15 -9.53 -16.33
C LEU A 291 0.72 -8.19 -15.83
N LEU A 292 1.98 -7.90 -16.17
CA LEU A 292 2.63 -6.62 -15.81
C LEU A 292 1.95 -5.44 -16.53
N LEU A 293 1.61 -5.56 -17.80
CA LEU A 293 0.86 -4.54 -18.53
C LEU A 293 -0.52 -4.31 -17.91
N LEU A 294 -1.23 -5.39 -17.58
CA LEU A 294 -2.52 -5.32 -16.90
C LEU A 294 -2.40 -4.64 -15.54
N ALA A 295 -1.38 -4.98 -14.76
CA ALA A 295 -1.11 -4.36 -13.48
C ALA A 295 -0.82 -2.85 -13.62
N VAL A 296 0.03 -2.45 -14.56
CA VAL A 296 0.29 -1.03 -14.86
C VAL A 296 -1.00 -0.32 -15.27
N PHE A 297 -1.82 -0.93 -16.13
CA PHE A 297 -3.11 -0.36 -16.54
C PHE A 297 -4.03 -0.09 -15.34
N PHE A 298 -4.12 -1.01 -14.37
CA PHE A 298 -4.91 -0.82 -13.15
C PHE A 298 -4.28 0.14 -12.11
N CYS A 299 -3.04 0.57 -12.30
CA CYS A 299 -2.46 1.70 -11.56
C CYS A 299 -2.93 3.06 -12.09
N LEU A 300 -3.52 3.13 -13.29
CA LEU A 300 -3.95 4.35 -13.95
C LEU A 300 -5.42 4.70 -13.64
N PRO A 301 -5.86 5.95 -13.86
CA PRO A 301 -7.23 6.38 -13.57
C PRO A 301 -8.28 5.87 -14.57
N GLN A 302 -7.88 5.39 -15.76
CA GLN A 302 -8.78 5.00 -16.83
C GLN A 302 -9.74 3.86 -16.46
N PRO A 303 -9.29 2.74 -15.84
CA PRO A 303 -10.19 1.65 -15.45
C PRO A 303 -11.27 2.11 -14.47
N ARG A 304 -10.88 2.94 -13.51
CA ARG A 304 -11.80 3.49 -12.52
C ARG A 304 -12.83 4.41 -13.18
N ARG A 305 -12.40 5.33 -14.06
CA ARG A 305 -13.31 6.24 -14.80
C ARG A 305 -14.27 5.47 -15.71
N PHE A 306 -13.78 4.42 -16.37
CA PHE A 306 -14.61 3.55 -17.18
C PHE A 306 -15.72 2.89 -16.33
N TYR A 307 -15.32 2.29 -15.19
CA TYR A 307 -16.30 1.70 -14.26
C TYR A 307 -17.31 2.74 -13.76
N GLU A 308 -16.86 3.89 -13.25
CA GLU A 308 -17.74 4.95 -12.72
C GLU A 308 -18.76 5.43 -13.76
N LYS A 309 -18.37 5.49 -15.04
CA LYS A 309 -19.24 5.89 -16.14
C LYS A 309 -20.27 4.83 -16.52
N HIS A 310 -19.97 3.54 -16.37
CA HIS A 310 -20.78 2.45 -16.90
C HIS A 310 -21.32 1.49 -15.82
N ARG A 311 -21.15 1.82 -14.53
CA ARG A 311 -21.47 0.92 -13.39
C ARG A 311 -22.92 0.40 -13.37
N GLY A 312 -23.89 1.13 -13.94
CA GLY A 312 -25.29 0.71 -14.06
C GLY A 312 -25.59 -0.20 -15.26
N SER A 313 -24.59 -0.47 -16.12
CA SER A 313 -24.80 -1.28 -17.32
C SER A 313 -24.58 -2.77 -17.03
N LEU A 314 -25.43 -3.63 -17.61
CA LEU A 314 -25.24 -5.08 -17.57
C LEU A 314 -23.90 -5.52 -18.16
N LEU A 315 -23.33 -4.75 -19.11
CA LEU A 315 -21.99 -5.00 -19.66
C LEU A 315 -20.88 -4.85 -18.62
N VAL A 316 -21.14 -4.22 -17.48
CA VAL A 316 -20.19 -4.11 -16.37
C VAL A 316 -20.59 -5.04 -15.22
N GLN A 317 -21.87 -5.13 -14.91
CA GLN A 317 -22.34 -5.93 -13.77
C GLN A 317 -22.14 -7.43 -13.99
N LEU A 318 -22.42 -7.95 -15.20
CA LEU A 318 -22.23 -9.37 -15.50
C LEU A 318 -20.75 -9.81 -15.44
N PRO A 319 -19.79 -9.12 -16.07
CA PRO A 319 -18.37 -9.40 -15.86
C PRO A 319 -17.92 -9.31 -14.40
N LEU A 320 -18.43 -8.37 -13.60
CA LEU A 320 -18.11 -8.29 -12.18
C LEU A 320 -18.61 -9.50 -11.40
N PHE A 321 -19.84 -9.95 -11.67
CA PHE A 321 -20.37 -11.17 -11.07
C PHE A 321 -19.53 -12.39 -11.42
N LEU A 322 -19.18 -12.55 -12.69
CA LEU A 322 -18.28 -13.63 -13.13
C LEU A 322 -16.88 -13.52 -12.50
N LEU A 323 -16.33 -12.31 -12.41
CA LEU A 323 -15.04 -12.03 -11.78
C LEU A 323 -15.03 -12.49 -10.32
N PHE A 324 -16.10 -12.24 -9.56
CA PHE A 324 -16.23 -12.73 -8.20
C PHE A 324 -16.06 -14.26 -8.13
N TRP A 325 -16.81 -15.00 -8.95
CA TRP A 325 -16.75 -16.47 -8.95
C TRP A 325 -15.41 -17.02 -9.45
N VAL A 326 -14.77 -16.35 -10.40
CA VAL A 326 -13.40 -16.67 -10.82
C VAL A 326 -12.44 -16.52 -9.64
N CYS A 327 -12.53 -15.44 -8.86
CA CYS A 327 -11.69 -15.28 -7.68
C CYS A 327 -11.98 -16.34 -6.61
N VAL A 328 -13.24 -16.69 -6.38
CA VAL A 328 -13.63 -17.77 -5.45
C VAL A 328 -13.03 -19.11 -5.90
N TYR A 329 -13.09 -19.42 -7.20
CA TYR A 329 -12.47 -20.63 -7.74
C TYR A 329 -10.94 -20.66 -7.48
N PHE A 330 -10.22 -19.58 -7.76
CA PHE A 330 -8.79 -19.52 -7.50
C PHE A 330 -8.44 -19.66 -6.00
N ILE A 331 -9.23 -19.10 -5.12
CA ILE A 331 -9.04 -19.27 -3.66
C ILE A 331 -9.26 -20.73 -3.25
N ALA A 332 -10.32 -21.36 -3.77
CA ALA A 332 -10.67 -22.73 -3.43
C ALA A 332 -9.63 -23.75 -3.93
N THR A 333 -8.95 -23.44 -5.04
CA THR A 333 -7.95 -24.33 -5.66
C THR A 333 -6.49 -24.00 -5.27
N SER A 334 -6.25 -22.84 -4.69
CA SER A 334 -4.91 -22.44 -4.24
C SER A 334 -4.63 -22.91 -2.81
N SER A 335 -3.35 -23.10 -2.48
CA SER A 335 -2.89 -23.44 -1.13
C SER A 335 -2.96 -22.27 -0.14
N GLY A 336 -3.82 -21.29 -0.39
CA GLY A 336 -4.11 -20.17 0.50
C GLY A 336 -2.90 -19.28 0.81
N ASN A 337 -2.69 -18.22 0.03
CA ASN A 337 -1.70 -17.20 0.38
C ASN A 337 -2.30 -16.19 1.35
N ALA A 338 -1.74 -16.13 2.58
CA ALA A 338 -2.06 -15.04 3.50
C ALA A 338 -1.70 -13.68 2.87
N PHE A 339 -2.38 -12.61 3.30
CA PHE A 339 -2.01 -11.27 2.88
C PHE A 339 -0.55 -10.99 3.21
N LEU A 340 0.17 -10.38 2.26
CA LEU A 340 1.58 -10.07 2.43
C LEU A 340 1.82 -9.22 3.69
N TYR A 341 0.92 -8.27 3.96
CA TYR A 341 1.01 -7.39 5.12
C TYR A 341 0.82 -8.08 6.48
N SER A 342 0.20 -9.25 6.54
CA SER A 342 0.09 -10.03 7.79
C SER A 342 1.35 -10.83 8.14
N ARG A 343 2.38 -10.75 7.28
CA ARG A 343 3.67 -11.45 7.45
C ARG A 343 4.82 -10.53 7.91
N PHE A 344 4.53 -9.25 8.14
CA PHE A 344 5.50 -8.27 8.65
C PHE A 344 5.41 -8.06 10.15
#